data_ba8febb43281eccd6b925c40f7c9b894
#
_entry.id   ba8febb43281eccd6b925c40f7c9b894
#
_cell.length_a   1.000
_cell.length_b   1.000
_cell.length_c   1.000
_cell.angle_alpha   90.00
_cell.angle_beta   90.00
_cell.angle_gamma   90.00
#
_symmetry.space_group_name_H-M   'P 1'
#
loop_
_entity.id
_entity.type
_entity.pdbx_description
1 polymer ?
#
loop_
_entity_poly.entity_id
_entity_poly.type
_entity_poly.pdbx_seq_one_letter_code
_entity_poly.pdbx_strand_id
1 'polypeptide(L)'
;MKALVLTAPCEFNYDIAFPDPVPGPGEVLVKVRACGICGSDIHGMDGRSGRRQMPIVMGHEAAGEIVALGEGVTDWQIGERVTFDSTEYCGECEECQSGYVNLCPRRKVLGVSPGEYRRHGCFAEKIALPVRILYRLPEALGYEKAAFAEPVAIALHAVNLADGIEVGEAFAPSCGDEDCGGCDSHAHGDGEGCDEEAKGGTAVVVGAGLIGLLVIQALKARGWERVIAVDLDDKRLALAKELGAAEAFNAREEGLAARLREICDGDGADASFEVVGAAAPLDLAIRCVRKGGQVILVGNLQPNTPFPLQEVVTRQLTLRGSCSCAGEYPEAIRRIQNGSIRVEPLLSAVAPLAEGAGWFQRLYDNKEGLLKVVLTPDA
;
A
#
# COMPACT_ATOMS: atom_id res chain seq x y z
N MET A 1 5.62 -25.65 -11.40
CA MET A 1 4.44 -24.92 -10.94
C MET A 1 3.82 -24.09 -12.05
N LYS A 2 2.57 -23.64 -11.91
CA LYS A 2 1.95 -22.68 -12.82
C LYS A 2 2.38 -21.25 -12.45
N ALA A 3 2.63 -20.40 -13.46
CA ALA A 3 2.96 -18.99 -13.27
C ALA A 3 2.48 -18.15 -14.47
N LEU A 4 2.11 -16.89 -14.20
CA LEU A 4 1.83 -15.90 -15.24
C LEU A 4 3.08 -15.06 -15.47
N VAL A 5 3.74 -15.27 -16.59
CA VAL A 5 5.04 -14.67 -16.93
C VAL A 5 4.83 -13.54 -17.92
N LEU A 6 5.25 -12.34 -17.59
CA LEU A 6 5.40 -11.24 -18.55
C LEU A 6 6.68 -11.49 -19.37
N THR A 7 6.52 -11.88 -20.63
CA THR A 7 7.62 -12.32 -21.51
C THR A 7 8.19 -11.20 -22.38
N ALA A 8 7.33 -10.28 -22.80
CA ALA A 8 7.66 -9.06 -23.54
C ALA A 8 6.66 -7.95 -23.17
N PRO A 9 6.84 -6.69 -23.60
CA PRO A 9 5.90 -5.61 -23.30
C PRO A 9 4.47 -5.98 -23.69
N CYS A 10 3.56 -5.99 -22.69
CA CYS A 10 2.16 -6.39 -22.80
C CYS A 10 1.92 -7.85 -23.25
N GLU A 11 2.94 -8.71 -23.25
CA GLU A 11 2.82 -10.11 -23.63
C GLU A 11 2.97 -11.03 -22.41
N PHE A 12 1.94 -11.78 -22.11
CA PHE A 12 1.92 -12.74 -21.00
C PHE A 12 1.88 -14.17 -21.52
N ASN A 13 2.63 -15.05 -20.85
CA ASN A 13 2.54 -16.50 -21.00
C ASN A 13 2.08 -17.12 -19.67
N TYR A 14 1.00 -17.89 -19.71
CA TYR A 14 0.63 -18.74 -18.58
C TYR A 14 1.39 -20.05 -18.69
N ASP A 15 2.52 -20.14 -17.99
CA ASP A 15 3.43 -21.27 -17.99
C ASP A 15 2.99 -22.30 -16.93
N ILE A 16 2.65 -23.50 -17.37
CA ILE A 16 2.24 -24.62 -16.51
C ILE A 16 3.42 -25.47 -16.00
N ALA A 17 4.63 -25.22 -16.52
CA ALA A 17 5.85 -25.94 -16.21
C ALA A 17 6.97 -25.02 -15.68
N PHE A 18 6.60 -23.85 -15.17
CA PHE A 18 7.57 -22.92 -14.55
C PHE A 18 8.30 -23.60 -13.39
N PRO A 19 9.61 -23.40 -13.23
CA PRO A 19 10.38 -24.05 -12.17
C PRO A 19 9.79 -23.80 -10.77
N ASP A 20 9.70 -24.85 -9.95
CA ASP A 20 9.33 -24.70 -8.56
C ASP A 20 10.46 -24.02 -7.78
N PRO A 21 10.16 -22.99 -6.96
CA PRO A 21 11.18 -22.42 -6.07
C PRO A 21 11.48 -23.37 -4.91
N VAL A 22 12.73 -23.37 -4.48
CA VAL A 22 13.20 -24.13 -3.32
C VAL A 22 13.58 -23.12 -2.23
N PRO A 23 13.03 -23.21 -1.01
CA PRO A 23 13.40 -22.31 0.06
C PRO A 23 14.85 -22.53 0.50
N GLY A 24 15.63 -21.45 0.57
CA GLY A 24 16.98 -21.45 1.12
C GLY A 24 17.01 -21.39 2.66
N PRO A 25 18.21 -21.30 3.27
CA PRO A 25 18.33 -21.09 4.72
C PRO A 25 17.62 -19.81 5.16
N GLY A 26 16.80 -19.91 6.22
CA GLY A 26 15.99 -18.78 6.72
C GLY A 26 14.81 -18.37 5.84
N GLU A 27 14.47 -19.18 4.83
CA GLU A 27 13.30 -18.95 3.96
C GLU A 27 12.22 -20.02 4.20
N VAL A 28 11.01 -19.69 3.80
CA VAL A 28 9.89 -20.63 3.70
C VAL A 28 9.37 -20.69 2.27
N LEU A 29 8.73 -21.80 1.89
CA LEU A 29 7.97 -21.91 0.67
C LEU A 29 6.51 -21.60 0.97
N VAL A 30 5.99 -20.52 0.40
CA VAL A 30 4.58 -20.13 0.51
C VAL A 30 3.81 -20.58 -0.73
N LYS A 31 2.71 -21.31 -0.52
CA LYS A 31 1.70 -21.55 -1.54
C LYS A 31 0.80 -20.32 -1.61
N VAL A 32 0.83 -19.61 -2.74
CA VAL A 32 0.02 -18.42 -2.96
C VAL A 32 -1.44 -18.82 -3.13
N ARG A 33 -2.32 -18.19 -2.36
CA ARG A 33 -3.78 -18.40 -2.42
C ARG A 33 -4.49 -17.25 -3.11
N ALA A 34 -3.97 -16.04 -2.96
CA ALA A 34 -4.52 -14.83 -3.56
C ALA A 34 -3.38 -13.84 -3.86
N CYS A 35 -3.43 -13.17 -5.00
CA CYS A 35 -2.49 -12.10 -5.35
C CYS A 35 -3.22 -10.99 -6.10
N GLY A 36 -3.17 -9.76 -5.56
CA GLY A 36 -3.76 -8.57 -6.17
C GLY A 36 -2.96 -8.05 -7.36
N ILE A 37 -3.65 -7.56 -8.39
CA ILE A 37 -3.03 -6.79 -9.47
C ILE A 37 -2.90 -5.34 -9.00
N CYS A 38 -1.67 -4.84 -8.89
CA CYS A 38 -1.35 -3.46 -8.51
C CYS A 38 -1.35 -2.53 -9.74
N GLY A 39 -1.65 -1.25 -9.51
CA GLY A 39 -1.46 -0.21 -10.53
C GLY A 39 -0.03 -0.16 -11.06
N SER A 40 0.97 -0.44 -10.21
CA SER A 40 2.38 -0.51 -10.61
C SER A 40 2.67 -1.67 -11.58
N ASP A 41 1.93 -2.79 -11.50
CA ASP A 41 2.04 -3.89 -12.46
C ASP A 41 1.47 -3.48 -13.81
N ILE A 42 0.32 -2.79 -13.81
CA ILE A 42 -0.33 -2.26 -15.01
C ILE A 42 0.58 -1.25 -15.73
N HIS A 43 1.16 -0.29 -14.98
CA HIS A 43 2.07 0.71 -15.56
C HIS A 43 3.46 0.15 -15.91
N GLY A 44 3.79 -1.04 -15.39
CA GLY A 44 5.06 -1.71 -15.66
C GLY A 44 5.03 -2.70 -16.82
N MET A 45 3.84 -3.23 -17.18
CA MET A 45 3.73 -4.31 -18.15
C MET A 45 4.11 -3.90 -19.58
N ASP A 46 4.00 -2.62 -19.93
CA ASP A 46 4.38 -2.09 -21.24
C ASP A 46 5.88 -1.78 -21.38
N GLY A 47 6.66 -1.97 -20.31
CA GLY A 47 8.11 -1.75 -20.28
C GLY A 47 8.55 -0.30 -20.18
N ARG A 48 7.65 0.69 -20.30
CA ARG A 48 8.01 2.13 -20.30
C ARG A 48 8.55 2.62 -18.96
N SER A 49 8.16 1.99 -17.86
CA SER A 49 8.65 2.36 -16.53
C SER A 49 10.13 2.00 -16.29
N GLY A 50 10.73 1.14 -17.12
CA GLY A 50 12.08 0.60 -16.91
C GLY A 50 12.25 -0.29 -15.67
N ARG A 51 11.18 -0.51 -14.90
CA ARG A 51 11.20 -1.27 -13.64
C ARG A 51 10.92 -2.76 -13.80
N ARG A 52 10.74 -3.26 -15.02
CA ARG A 52 10.49 -4.68 -15.32
C ARG A 52 11.52 -5.17 -16.32
N GLN A 53 12.40 -6.07 -15.91
CA GLN A 53 13.25 -6.83 -16.82
C GLN A 53 12.57 -8.15 -17.15
N MET A 54 12.10 -8.25 -18.39
CA MET A 54 11.42 -9.44 -18.90
C MET A 54 12.43 -10.51 -19.33
N PRO A 55 12.09 -11.80 -19.21
CA PRO A 55 10.85 -12.33 -18.66
C PRO A 55 10.79 -12.24 -17.12
N ILE A 56 9.62 -11.94 -16.56
CA ILE A 56 9.41 -11.84 -15.11
C ILE A 56 8.01 -12.31 -14.69
N VAL A 57 7.90 -12.98 -13.56
CA VAL A 57 6.63 -13.15 -12.83
C VAL A 57 6.44 -11.90 -11.99
N MET A 58 5.33 -11.17 -12.19
CA MET A 58 4.98 -9.99 -11.39
C MET A 58 4.11 -10.36 -10.17
N GLY A 59 3.54 -9.36 -9.50
CA GLY A 59 2.67 -9.54 -8.32
C GLY A 59 3.42 -9.44 -7.00
N HIS A 60 2.91 -8.61 -6.09
CA HIS A 60 3.53 -8.31 -4.80
C HIS A 60 2.52 -8.06 -3.68
N GLU A 61 1.23 -8.11 -3.97
CA GLU A 61 0.13 -7.95 -3.02
C GLU A 61 -0.50 -9.32 -2.79
N ALA A 62 0.08 -10.18 -1.93
CA ALA A 62 -0.36 -11.57 -1.87
C ALA A 62 -0.49 -12.12 -0.45
N ALA A 63 -1.25 -13.20 -0.37
CA ALA A 63 -1.43 -14.00 0.83
C ALA A 63 -1.47 -15.49 0.49
N GLY A 64 -1.04 -16.33 1.43
CA GLY A 64 -0.98 -17.77 1.23
C GLY A 64 -0.73 -18.55 2.50
N GLU A 65 -0.22 -19.76 2.33
CA GLU A 65 0.12 -20.66 3.44
C GLU A 65 1.53 -21.25 3.26
N ILE A 66 2.22 -21.49 4.33
CA ILE A 66 3.55 -22.13 4.36
C ILE A 66 3.38 -23.62 4.02
N VAL A 67 4.11 -24.10 3.01
CA VAL A 67 4.08 -25.50 2.58
C VAL A 67 5.42 -26.22 2.74
N ALA A 68 6.52 -25.50 2.94
CA ALA A 68 7.82 -26.05 3.30
C ALA A 68 8.67 -25.03 4.05
N LEU A 69 9.59 -25.53 4.86
CA LEU A 69 10.53 -24.75 5.65
C LEU A 69 11.95 -24.98 5.13
N GLY A 70 12.72 -23.90 4.97
CA GLY A 70 14.14 -23.99 4.70
C GLY A 70 14.96 -24.26 5.96
N GLU A 71 16.27 -24.46 5.79
CA GLU A 71 17.18 -24.72 6.88
C GLU A 71 17.18 -23.58 7.90
N GLY A 72 17.14 -23.91 9.20
CA GLY A 72 17.21 -22.96 10.30
C GLY A 72 15.91 -22.24 10.64
N VAL A 73 14.81 -22.52 9.95
CA VAL A 73 13.49 -21.94 10.28
C VAL A 73 12.86 -22.74 11.42
N THR A 74 12.68 -22.12 12.58
CA THR A 74 12.13 -22.72 13.82
C THR A 74 10.83 -22.08 14.28
N ASP A 75 10.60 -20.79 13.97
CA ASP A 75 9.51 -19.99 14.51
C ASP A 75 8.23 -20.05 13.65
N TRP A 76 8.25 -20.84 12.58
CA TRP A 76 7.17 -21.01 11.63
C TRP A 76 6.83 -22.49 11.45
N GLN A 77 5.58 -22.79 11.10
CA GLN A 77 5.09 -24.15 10.88
C GLN A 77 4.43 -24.27 9.51
N ILE A 78 4.48 -25.48 8.93
CA ILE A 78 3.74 -25.82 7.73
C ILE A 78 2.23 -25.70 8.02
N GLY A 79 1.49 -25.05 7.12
CA GLY A 79 0.07 -24.77 7.26
C GLY A 79 -0.24 -23.39 7.84
N GLU A 80 0.76 -22.67 8.40
CA GLU A 80 0.53 -21.30 8.86
C GLU A 80 0.16 -20.39 7.69
N ARG A 81 -0.86 -19.57 7.93
CA ARG A 81 -1.40 -18.60 6.98
C ARG A 81 -0.64 -17.28 7.10
N VAL A 82 -0.17 -16.78 5.95
CA VAL A 82 0.70 -15.60 5.93
C VAL A 82 0.33 -14.62 4.82
N THR A 83 0.62 -13.35 5.07
CA THR A 83 0.94 -12.34 4.09
C THR A 83 2.38 -11.87 4.33
N PHE A 84 2.91 -10.99 3.49
CA PHE A 84 4.30 -10.59 3.58
C PHE A 84 4.55 -9.22 2.97
N ASP A 85 5.60 -8.56 3.46
CA ASP A 85 6.07 -7.32 2.86
C ASP A 85 6.55 -7.58 1.42
N SER A 86 6.12 -6.72 0.51
CA SER A 86 6.57 -6.74 -0.88
C SER A 86 8.06 -6.40 -1.00
N THR A 87 8.65 -5.77 0.02
CA THR A 87 10.05 -5.36 0.12
C THR A 87 10.87 -6.40 0.87
N GLU A 88 11.73 -7.12 0.15
CA GLU A 88 12.73 -8.00 0.73
C GLU A 88 13.96 -7.19 1.12
N TYR A 89 14.03 -6.74 2.37
CA TYR A 89 15.12 -5.95 2.93
C TYR A 89 16.22 -6.82 3.53
N CYS A 90 17.46 -6.28 3.72
CA CYS A 90 18.59 -7.08 4.18
C CYS A 90 18.58 -7.38 5.69
N GLY A 91 18.01 -6.49 6.52
CA GLY A 91 17.96 -6.64 7.99
C GLY A 91 19.20 -6.19 8.75
N GLU A 92 20.30 -5.79 8.08
CA GLU A 92 21.58 -5.52 8.73
C GLU A 92 22.20 -4.15 8.44
N CYS A 93 21.69 -3.39 7.45
CA CYS A 93 22.15 -2.03 7.17
C CYS A 93 21.58 -1.03 8.19
N GLU A 94 22.11 0.17 8.22
CA GLU A 94 21.73 1.23 9.15
C GLU A 94 20.23 1.55 9.04
N GLU A 95 19.71 1.66 7.82
CA GLU A 95 18.27 1.91 7.58
C GLU A 95 17.40 0.79 8.14
N CYS A 96 17.79 -0.48 7.94
CA CYS A 96 17.03 -1.59 8.49
C CYS A 96 17.08 -1.64 10.02
N GLN A 97 18.25 -1.37 10.63
CA GLN A 97 18.39 -1.33 12.09
C GLN A 97 17.65 -0.17 12.72
N SER A 98 17.48 0.92 11.99
CA SER A 98 16.70 2.10 12.40
C SER A 98 15.20 1.98 12.06
N GLY A 99 14.73 0.84 11.55
CA GLY A 99 13.34 0.59 11.20
C GLY A 99 12.93 1.05 9.79
N TYR A 100 13.77 1.80 9.08
CA TYR A 100 13.48 2.27 7.72
C TYR A 100 13.74 1.19 6.66
N VAL A 101 13.11 0.03 6.82
CA VAL A 101 13.31 -1.15 5.95
C VAL A 101 12.95 -0.87 4.49
N ASN A 102 12.00 0.00 4.24
CA ASN A 102 11.60 0.48 2.92
C ASN A 102 12.70 1.28 2.19
N LEU A 103 13.67 1.82 2.92
CA LEU A 103 14.82 2.57 2.39
C LEU A 103 16.09 1.73 2.31
N CYS A 104 16.05 0.45 2.61
CA CYS A 104 17.20 -0.46 2.52
C CYS A 104 17.87 -0.38 1.13
N PRO A 105 19.19 -0.04 1.05
CA PRO A 105 19.88 0.09 -0.24
C PRO A 105 20.06 -1.24 -0.98
N ARG A 106 19.90 -2.37 -0.27
CA ARG A 106 19.97 -3.73 -0.83
C ARG A 106 18.59 -4.39 -1.02
N ARG A 107 17.51 -3.60 -0.94
CA ARG A 107 16.15 -4.14 -1.06
C ARG A 107 15.88 -4.70 -2.44
N LYS A 108 15.14 -5.79 -2.47
CA LYS A 108 14.46 -6.31 -3.66
C LYS A 108 12.96 -6.13 -3.48
N VAL A 109 12.24 -5.87 -4.57
CA VAL A 109 10.77 -5.78 -4.52
C VAL A 109 10.19 -6.87 -5.40
N LEU A 110 9.31 -7.68 -4.84
CA LEU A 110 8.71 -8.83 -5.51
C LEU A 110 8.03 -8.42 -6.82
N GLY A 111 8.46 -9.01 -7.93
CA GLY A 111 7.87 -8.77 -9.25
C GLY A 111 8.07 -7.35 -9.83
N VAL A 112 8.87 -6.50 -9.19
CA VAL A 112 9.01 -5.08 -9.57
C VAL A 112 10.42 -4.69 -9.98
N SER A 113 11.45 -5.08 -9.22
CA SER A 113 12.79 -4.52 -9.34
C SER A 113 13.56 -5.02 -10.56
N PRO A 114 14.32 -4.15 -11.25
CA PRO A 114 15.15 -4.49 -12.40
C PRO A 114 16.55 -4.99 -11.99
N GLY A 115 17.29 -5.53 -12.95
CA GLY A 115 18.71 -5.83 -12.85
C GLY A 115 19.06 -6.85 -11.75
N GLU A 116 20.09 -6.55 -10.99
CA GLU A 116 20.55 -7.37 -9.87
C GLU A 116 19.55 -7.47 -8.72
N TYR A 117 18.64 -6.49 -8.61
CA TYR A 117 17.53 -6.50 -7.66
C TYR A 117 16.34 -7.33 -8.15
N ARG A 118 16.45 -7.98 -9.31
CA ARG A 118 15.38 -8.76 -9.89
C ARG A 118 14.94 -9.88 -8.96
N ARG A 119 13.63 -9.91 -8.73
CA ARG A 119 12.96 -10.92 -7.92
C ARG A 119 11.64 -11.28 -8.58
N HIS A 120 11.35 -12.56 -8.81
CA HIS A 120 10.02 -13.01 -9.24
C HIS A 120 9.00 -12.73 -8.15
N GLY A 121 7.78 -12.38 -8.56
CA GLY A 121 6.65 -12.10 -7.68
C GLY A 121 5.67 -13.25 -7.58
N CYS A 122 4.45 -12.93 -7.20
CA CYS A 122 3.43 -13.85 -6.68
C CYS A 122 2.32 -14.23 -7.67
N PHE A 123 2.40 -13.81 -8.95
CA PHE A 123 1.48 -14.39 -9.95
C PHE A 123 1.94 -15.79 -10.34
N ALA A 124 2.06 -16.67 -9.34
CA ALA A 124 2.50 -18.05 -9.43
C ALA A 124 1.88 -18.89 -8.30
N GLU A 125 1.93 -20.21 -8.41
CA GLU A 125 1.42 -21.11 -7.36
C GLU A 125 2.24 -21.05 -6.07
N LYS A 126 3.55 -20.77 -6.16
CA LYS A 126 4.46 -20.80 -5.00
C LYS A 126 5.53 -19.73 -5.11
N ILE A 127 6.02 -19.29 -3.95
CA ILE A 127 7.16 -18.38 -3.82
C ILE A 127 7.99 -18.74 -2.58
N ALA A 128 9.33 -18.69 -2.69
CA ALA A 128 10.21 -18.80 -1.55
C ALA A 128 10.49 -17.41 -0.97
N LEU A 129 10.33 -17.22 0.33
CA LEU A 129 10.41 -15.92 1.01
C LEU A 129 11.23 -16.01 2.31
N PRO A 130 12.05 -15.00 2.64
CA PRO A 130 12.72 -14.93 3.92
C PRO A 130 11.69 -14.66 5.04
N VAL A 131 11.86 -15.38 6.16
CA VAL A 131 10.91 -15.31 7.30
C VAL A 131 10.72 -13.91 7.86
N ARG A 132 11.73 -13.03 7.76
CA ARG A 132 11.69 -11.66 8.31
C ARG A 132 10.67 -10.73 7.67
N ILE A 133 10.13 -11.08 6.49
CA ILE A 133 9.11 -10.27 5.82
C ILE A 133 7.70 -10.85 5.98
N LEU A 134 7.53 -11.94 6.73
CA LEU A 134 6.25 -12.65 6.87
C LEU A 134 5.44 -12.11 8.05
N TYR A 135 4.13 -12.08 7.88
CA TYR A 135 3.16 -11.73 8.90
C TYR A 135 2.06 -12.79 8.98
N ARG A 136 1.76 -13.26 10.20
CA ARG A 136 0.69 -14.24 10.44
C ARG A 136 -0.68 -13.64 10.13
N LEU A 137 -1.53 -14.43 9.52
CA LEU A 137 -2.91 -14.04 9.25
C LEU A 137 -3.86 -14.70 10.26
N PRO A 138 -4.82 -13.94 10.80
CA PRO A 138 -5.92 -14.50 11.58
C PRO A 138 -6.72 -15.53 10.75
N GLU A 139 -7.20 -16.58 11.40
CA GLU A 139 -7.95 -17.66 10.74
C GLU A 139 -9.20 -17.15 10.02
N ALA A 140 -9.88 -16.18 10.62
CA ALA A 140 -11.11 -15.60 10.08
C ALA A 140 -10.91 -14.68 8.85
N LEU A 141 -9.66 -14.25 8.55
CA LEU A 141 -9.39 -13.35 7.43
C LEU A 141 -9.17 -14.15 6.13
N GLY A 142 -10.07 -14.03 5.14
CA GLY A 142 -9.93 -14.66 3.82
C GLY A 142 -8.69 -14.16 3.06
N TYR A 143 -8.09 -15.03 2.23
CA TYR A 143 -6.86 -14.69 1.51
C TYR A 143 -7.03 -13.53 0.53
N GLU A 144 -8.19 -13.41 -0.10
CA GLU A 144 -8.52 -12.33 -1.04
C GLU A 144 -8.50 -10.96 -0.34
N LYS A 145 -9.01 -10.90 0.89
CA LYS A 145 -8.94 -9.70 1.73
C LYS A 145 -7.53 -9.48 2.29
N ALA A 146 -6.85 -10.56 2.67
CA ALA A 146 -5.48 -10.49 3.18
C ALA A 146 -4.48 -9.97 2.14
N ALA A 147 -4.73 -10.18 0.84
CA ALA A 147 -3.94 -9.59 -0.25
C ALA A 147 -3.99 -8.05 -0.28
N PHE A 148 -4.98 -7.43 0.38
CA PHE A 148 -5.02 -5.97 0.56
C PHE A 148 -4.10 -5.46 1.68
N ALA A 149 -3.46 -6.33 2.46
CA ALA A 149 -2.57 -5.89 3.54
C ALA A 149 -1.45 -4.99 3.00
N GLU A 150 -0.91 -5.30 1.81
CA GLU A 150 0.11 -4.48 1.17
C GLU A 150 -0.40 -3.07 0.84
N PRO A 151 -1.42 -2.85 -0.01
CA PRO A 151 -1.87 -1.50 -0.33
C PRO A 151 -2.46 -0.74 0.88
N VAL A 152 -2.98 -1.43 1.90
CA VAL A 152 -3.39 -0.80 3.16
C VAL A 152 -2.16 -0.32 3.94
N ALA A 153 -1.08 -1.12 4.01
CA ALA A 153 0.17 -0.71 4.63
C ALA A 153 0.80 0.52 3.94
N ILE A 154 0.74 0.59 2.60
CA ILE A 154 1.14 1.78 1.83
C ILE A 154 0.34 3.02 2.26
N ALA A 155 -0.98 2.89 2.38
CA ALA A 155 -1.86 4.00 2.78
C ALA A 155 -1.59 4.45 4.22
N LEU A 156 -1.42 3.51 5.15
CA LEU A 156 -1.07 3.79 6.55
C LEU A 156 0.28 4.50 6.65
N HIS A 157 1.29 4.03 5.91
CA HIS A 157 2.60 4.68 5.87
C HIS A 157 2.52 6.15 5.43
N ALA A 158 1.75 6.43 4.38
CA ALA A 158 1.55 7.80 3.91
C ALA A 158 0.89 8.68 4.99
N VAL A 159 -0.08 8.14 5.74
CA VAL A 159 -0.74 8.87 6.84
C VAL A 159 0.19 9.05 8.02
N ASN A 160 0.98 8.05 8.41
CA ASN A 160 1.98 8.14 9.47
C ASN A 160 2.99 9.26 9.19
N LEU A 161 3.41 9.44 7.93
CA LEU A 161 4.29 10.53 7.54
C LEU A 161 3.68 11.93 7.77
N ALA A 162 2.37 12.10 7.55
CA ALA A 162 1.67 13.34 7.83
C ALA A 162 1.49 13.58 9.33
N ASP A 163 1.31 12.53 10.10
CA ASP A 163 1.15 12.57 11.54
C ASP A 163 2.44 12.83 12.29
N GLY A 164 3.59 12.77 11.60
CA GLY A 164 4.91 12.92 12.22
C GLY A 164 5.30 11.71 13.07
N ILE A 165 4.61 10.58 12.89
CA ILE A 165 4.95 9.31 13.54
C ILE A 165 6.22 8.79 12.90
N GLU A 166 7.28 8.65 13.70
CA GLU A 166 8.52 8.07 13.24
C GLU A 166 8.41 6.54 13.11
N VAL A 167 9.11 5.96 12.14
CA VAL A 167 9.01 4.52 11.82
C VAL A 167 9.30 3.64 13.04
N GLY A 168 10.23 4.05 13.93
CA GLY A 168 10.53 3.32 15.15
C GLY A 168 9.39 3.27 16.19
N GLU A 169 8.50 4.25 16.19
CA GLU A 169 7.35 4.30 17.10
C GLU A 169 6.19 3.41 16.62
N ALA A 170 6.07 3.21 15.30
CA ALA A 170 5.09 2.29 14.72
C ALA A 170 5.36 0.80 15.05
N PHE A 171 6.60 0.47 15.45
CA PHE A 171 7.02 -0.87 15.87
C PHE A 171 6.94 -1.13 17.37
N ALA A 172 6.62 -0.12 18.20
CA ALA A 172 6.40 -0.36 19.62
C ALA A 172 5.23 -1.34 19.76
N PRO A 173 5.45 -2.53 20.37
CA PRO A 173 4.35 -3.44 20.63
C PRO A 173 3.35 -2.70 21.52
N SER A 174 2.10 -2.55 21.05
CA SER A 174 1.02 -2.14 21.92
C SER A 174 1.05 -3.09 23.12
N CYS A 175 1.25 -2.55 24.32
CA CYS A 175 1.27 -3.33 25.56
C CYS A 175 -0.08 -4.04 25.73
N GLY A 176 -0.15 -5.27 25.25
CA GLY A 176 -1.37 -6.10 25.24
C GLY A 176 -1.11 -7.56 25.58
N ASP A 177 0.09 -7.90 26.09
CA ASP A 177 0.38 -9.23 26.61
C ASP A 177 0.97 -9.15 28.02
N GLU A 178 0.46 -10.01 28.89
CA GLU A 178 0.60 -10.05 30.35
C GLU A 178 2.00 -10.35 30.89
N ASP A 179 3.09 -9.98 30.20
CA ASP A 179 4.46 -10.25 30.67
C ASP A 179 5.49 -9.18 30.25
N CYS A 180 5.24 -7.89 30.42
CA CYS A 180 6.31 -6.91 30.36
C CYS A 180 6.81 -6.53 31.77
N GLY A 181 7.75 -7.30 32.28
CA GLY A 181 8.51 -6.93 33.48
C GLY A 181 9.48 -5.80 33.17
N GLY A 182 9.10 -4.55 33.36
CA GLY A 182 10.03 -3.44 33.31
C GLY A 182 9.51 -2.07 32.90
N CYS A 183 8.26 -1.74 33.14
CA CYS A 183 7.79 -0.35 33.06
C CYS A 183 7.50 0.19 34.46
N ASP A 184 8.51 0.81 35.08
CA ASP A 184 8.28 1.59 36.31
C ASP A 184 7.55 2.90 35.98
N SER A 185 6.43 3.08 36.68
CA SER A 185 5.61 4.30 36.83
C SER A 185 4.82 4.81 35.63
N HIS A 186 3.52 4.42 35.52
CA HIS A 186 2.41 5.39 35.75
C HIS A 186 1.07 4.64 35.79
N ALA A 187 0.36 4.93 36.87
CA ALA A 187 -1.04 4.66 37.24
C ALA A 187 -1.92 3.76 36.33
N HIS A 188 -2.32 2.61 36.87
CA HIS A 188 -3.45 1.80 36.40
C HIS A 188 -4.77 2.58 36.56
N GLY A 189 -5.36 2.96 35.45
CA GLY A 189 -6.76 3.31 35.31
C GLY A 189 -7.45 2.26 34.45
N ASP A 190 -8.62 1.85 34.92
CA ASP A 190 -9.44 0.75 34.42
C ASP A 190 -9.64 0.78 32.89
N GLY A 191 -9.44 -0.38 32.25
CA GLY A 191 -9.65 -0.85 30.90
C GLY A 191 -10.66 -0.13 29.98
N GLU A 192 -10.36 1.10 29.60
CA GLU A 192 -10.96 1.74 28.44
C GLU A 192 -9.86 1.82 27.37
N GLY A 193 -10.17 1.30 26.18
CA GLY A 193 -9.24 1.32 25.06
C GLY A 193 -8.67 2.72 24.88
N CYS A 194 -7.39 2.82 24.56
CA CYS A 194 -6.76 4.10 24.22
C CYS A 194 -7.56 4.70 23.05
N ASP A 195 -8.53 5.55 23.37
CA ASP A 195 -9.14 6.44 22.40
C ASP A 195 -8.01 7.34 21.92
N GLU A 196 -7.52 7.07 20.71
CA GLU A 196 -6.62 7.99 20.02
C GLU A 196 -7.36 9.33 19.98
N GLU A 197 -6.89 10.34 20.75
CA GLU A 197 -7.47 11.67 20.74
C GLU A 197 -7.60 12.14 19.31
N ALA A 198 -8.82 12.54 18.91
CA ALA A 198 -9.09 13.02 17.56
C ALA A 198 -8.07 14.10 17.21
N LYS A 199 -7.17 13.82 16.29
CA LYS A 199 -6.26 14.81 15.72
C LYS A 199 -7.11 15.78 14.90
N GLY A 200 -7.65 16.82 15.51
CA GLY A 200 -8.35 17.85 14.76
C GLY A 200 -7.53 18.25 13.54
N GLY A 201 -8.16 18.34 12.35
CA GLY A 201 -7.48 18.74 11.13
C GLY A 201 -8.22 18.31 9.87
N THR A 202 -7.94 19.04 8.79
CA THR A 202 -8.52 18.78 7.46
C THR A 202 -7.46 18.24 6.51
N ALA A 203 -7.77 17.11 5.86
CA ALA A 203 -6.94 16.52 4.82
C ALA A 203 -7.64 16.51 3.46
N VAL A 204 -6.90 16.80 2.39
CA VAL A 204 -7.37 16.67 1.00
C VAL A 204 -6.63 15.52 0.33
N VAL A 205 -7.38 14.52 -0.20
CA VAL A 205 -6.83 13.40 -0.96
C VAL A 205 -7.09 13.64 -2.44
N VAL A 206 -6.03 13.84 -3.21
CA VAL A 206 -6.08 14.10 -4.66
C VAL A 206 -5.79 12.81 -5.41
N GLY A 207 -6.84 12.24 -5.98
CA GLY A 207 -6.89 10.90 -6.58
C GLY A 207 -7.66 9.93 -5.70
N ALA A 208 -8.87 9.51 -6.13
CA ALA A 208 -9.70 8.51 -5.47
C ALA A 208 -9.62 7.13 -6.17
N GLY A 209 -8.43 6.75 -6.63
CA GLY A 209 -8.11 5.37 -7.01
C GLY A 209 -8.02 4.47 -5.78
N LEU A 210 -7.54 3.22 -5.96
CA LEU A 210 -7.42 2.25 -4.86
C LEU A 210 -6.68 2.83 -3.65
N ILE A 211 -5.46 3.35 -3.87
CA ILE A 211 -4.63 3.89 -2.76
C ILE A 211 -5.28 5.13 -2.14
N GLY A 212 -5.86 6.05 -2.95
CA GLY A 212 -6.55 7.22 -2.41
C GLY A 212 -7.75 6.87 -1.53
N LEU A 213 -8.54 5.87 -1.93
CA LEU A 213 -9.66 5.36 -1.13
C LEU A 213 -9.20 4.69 0.17
N LEU A 214 -8.03 4.05 0.16
CA LEU A 214 -7.42 3.49 1.37
C LEU A 214 -6.83 4.59 2.26
N VAL A 215 -6.21 5.64 1.69
CA VAL A 215 -5.71 6.82 2.44
C VAL A 215 -6.88 7.54 3.13
N ILE A 216 -8.03 7.72 2.46
CA ILE A 216 -9.23 8.30 3.06
C ILE A 216 -9.65 7.53 4.30
N GLN A 217 -9.73 6.20 4.21
CA GLN A 217 -10.09 5.35 5.33
C GLN A 217 -9.03 5.36 6.44
N ALA A 218 -7.74 5.33 6.07
CA ALA A 218 -6.64 5.40 7.03
C ALA A 218 -6.64 6.72 7.81
N LEU A 219 -6.88 7.84 7.16
CA LEU A 219 -7.04 9.16 7.80
C LEU A 219 -8.21 9.15 8.81
N LYS A 220 -9.37 8.62 8.42
CA LYS A 220 -10.51 8.50 9.33
C LYS A 220 -10.20 7.58 10.51
N ALA A 221 -9.51 6.48 10.27
CA ALA A 221 -9.09 5.54 11.30
C ALA A 221 -8.02 6.10 12.26
N ARG A 222 -7.30 7.16 11.84
CA ARG A 222 -6.33 7.94 12.65
C ARG A 222 -6.93 9.19 13.28
N GLY A 223 -8.27 9.35 13.25
CA GLY A 223 -8.96 10.44 13.94
C GLY A 223 -8.90 11.80 13.23
N TRP A 224 -8.53 11.86 11.94
CA TRP A 224 -8.64 13.10 11.18
C TRP A 224 -10.11 13.53 11.09
N GLU A 225 -10.38 14.78 11.48
CA GLU A 225 -11.74 15.28 11.63
C GLU A 225 -12.45 15.35 10.27
N ARG A 226 -11.80 15.94 9.28
CA ARG A 226 -12.37 16.18 7.96
C ARG A 226 -11.46 15.68 6.85
N VAL A 227 -11.97 14.80 6.01
CA VAL A 227 -11.27 14.27 4.84
C VAL A 227 -12.05 14.64 3.58
N ILE A 228 -11.40 15.28 2.62
CA ILE A 228 -11.97 15.73 1.36
C ILE A 228 -11.33 14.94 0.23
N ALA A 229 -12.15 14.38 -0.66
CA ALA A 229 -11.68 13.63 -1.82
C ALA A 229 -11.76 14.46 -3.10
N VAL A 230 -10.78 14.30 -4.00
CA VAL A 230 -10.79 14.90 -5.33
C VAL A 230 -10.43 13.83 -6.37
N ASP A 231 -11.25 13.69 -7.43
CA ASP A 231 -10.98 12.78 -8.56
C ASP A 231 -11.69 13.30 -9.82
N LEU A 232 -11.38 12.72 -10.97
CA LEU A 232 -12.07 12.97 -12.25
C LEU A 232 -13.31 12.10 -12.45
N ASP A 233 -13.44 11.00 -11.71
CA ASP A 233 -14.48 9.99 -11.83
C ASP A 233 -15.53 10.13 -10.72
N ASP A 234 -16.76 10.47 -11.08
CA ASP A 234 -17.85 10.71 -10.14
C ASP A 234 -18.24 9.42 -9.36
N LYS A 235 -18.03 8.21 -9.93
CA LYS A 235 -18.29 6.96 -9.22
C LYS A 235 -17.28 6.75 -8.11
N ARG A 236 -16.00 7.06 -8.36
CA ARG A 236 -14.95 7.01 -7.33
C ARG A 236 -15.19 8.05 -6.24
N LEU A 237 -15.67 9.23 -6.60
CA LEU A 237 -16.07 10.28 -5.65
C LEU A 237 -17.24 9.84 -4.77
N ALA A 238 -18.24 9.17 -5.33
CA ALA A 238 -19.34 8.60 -4.57
C ALA A 238 -18.85 7.51 -3.59
N LEU A 239 -17.96 6.63 -4.03
CA LEU A 239 -17.35 5.60 -3.18
C LEU A 239 -16.45 6.23 -2.10
N ALA A 240 -15.71 7.29 -2.40
CA ALA A 240 -14.92 8.03 -1.40
C ALA A 240 -15.79 8.55 -0.25
N LYS A 241 -16.98 9.08 -0.55
CA LYS A 241 -17.94 9.51 0.47
C LYS A 241 -18.46 8.34 1.30
N GLU A 242 -18.79 7.21 0.67
CA GLU A 242 -19.19 5.99 1.37
C GLU A 242 -18.10 5.48 2.33
N LEU A 243 -16.83 5.67 1.95
CA LEU A 243 -15.66 5.22 2.70
C LEU A 243 -15.11 6.26 3.69
N GLY A 244 -15.82 7.38 3.90
CA GLY A 244 -15.55 8.32 4.98
C GLY A 244 -15.07 9.72 4.58
N ALA A 245 -14.99 10.05 3.28
CA ALA A 245 -14.77 11.43 2.89
C ALA A 245 -16.01 12.28 3.22
N ALA A 246 -15.79 13.40 3.92
CA ALA A 246 -16.86 14.34 4.27
C ALA A 246 -17.42 15.02 3.02
N GLU A 247 -16.53 15.41 2.10
CA GLU A 247 -16.87 15.98 0.81
C GLU A 247 -16.05 15.35 -0.30
N ALA A 248 -16.57 15.49 -1.53
CA ALA A 248 -15.91 15.00 -2.72
C ALA A 248 -16.15 15.97 -3.89
N PHE A 249 -15.10 16.34 -4.61
CA PHE A 249 -15.12 17.32 -5.68
C PHE A 249 -14.53 16.75 -6.96
N ASN A 250 -15.16 17.08 -8.10
CA ASN A 250 -14.62 16.72 -9.40
C ASN A 250 -13.46 17.66 -9.77
N ALA A 251 -12.31 17.10 -10.09
CA ALA A 251 -11.09 17.86 -10.41
C ALA A 251 -11.21 18.76 -11.66
N ARG A 252 -12.29 18.61 -12.47
CA ARG A 252 -12.60 19.49 -13.60
C ARG A 252 -13.25 20.81 -13.20
N GLU A 253 -13.59 20.98 -11.93
CA GLU A 253 -14.22 22.20 -11.43
C GLU A 253 -13.23 23.38 -11.53
N GLU A 254 -13.64 24.45 -12.19
CA GLU A 254 -12.83 25.66 -12.30
C GLU A 254 -12.64 26.31 -10.93
N GLY A 255 -11.41 26.75 -10.63
CA GLY A 255 -11.11 27.41 -9.35
C GLY A 255 -11.11 26.48 -8.14
N LEU A 256 -11.09 25.14 -8.32
CA LEU A 256 -11.20 24.16 -7.25
C LEU A 256 -10.18 24.40 -6.11
N ALA A 257 -8.93 24.76 -6.41
CA ALA A 257 -7.94 25.02 -5.37
C ALA A 257 -8.33 26.19 -4.44
N ALA A 258 -8.94 27.25 -4.99
CA ALA A 258 -9.43 28.35 -4.20
C ALA A 258 -10.65 27.96 -3.36
N ARG A 259 -11.58 27.21 -3.96
CA ARG A 259 -12.75 26.67 -3.26
C ARG A 259 -12.35 25.72 -2.12
N LEU A 260 -11.37 24.83 -2.34
CA LEU A 260 -10.88 23.95 -1.28
C LEU A 260 -10.30 24.74 -0.11
N ARG A 261 -9.57 25.82 -0.38
CA ARG A 261 -9.08 26.69 0.70
C ARG A 261 -10.22 27.39 1.45
N GLU A 262 -11.21 27.90 0.74
CA GLU A 262 -12.36 28.58 1.32
C GLU A 262 -13.15 27.67 2.28
N ILE A 263 -13.42 26.43 1.87
CA ILE A 263 -14.15 25.46 2.70
C ILE A 263 -13.31 24.89 3.87
N CYS A 264 -11.99 25.11 3.85
CA CYS A 264 -11.07 24.81 4.95
C CYS A 264 -10.75 26.09 5.73
N ASP A 265 -11.78 26.80 6.20
CA ASP A 265 -11.73 28.01 7.03
C ASP A 265 -10.97 29.18 6.42
N GLY A 266 -10.83 29.20 5.08
CA GLY A 266 -10.18 30.25 4.30
C GLY A 266 -8.66 30.09 4.15
N ASP A 267 -8.01 29.33 5.00
CA ASP A 267 -6.54 29.14 4.99
C ASP A 267 -6.09 27.98 4.11
N GLY A 268 -6.86 26.92 4.03
CA GLY A 268 -6.58 25.67 3.35
C GLY A 268 -6.43 24.48 4.29
N ALA A 269 -6.29 23.28 3.72
CA ALA A 269 -6.15 22.04 4.49
C ALA A 269 -4.81 21.97 5.25
N ASP A 270 -4.77 21.24 6.35
CA ASP A 270 -3.54 20.98 7.12
C ASP A 270 -2.57 20.11 6.34
N ALA A 271 -3.10 19.10 5.65
CA ALA A 271 -2.33 18.22 4.78
C ALA A 271 -3.08 17.90 3.48
N SER A 272 -2.30 17.60 2.44
CA SER A 272 -2.82 16.99 1.23
C SER A 272 -2.04 15.73 0.87
N PHE A 273 -2.72 14.76 0.25
CA PHE A 273 -2.15 13.51 -0.21
C PHE A 273 -2.29 13.44 -1.73
N GLU A 274 -1.18 13.54 -2.45
CA GLU A 274 -1.16 13.41 -3.89
C GLU A 274 -0.95 11.93 -4.25
N VAL A 275 -1.97 11.29 -4.84
CA VAL A 275 -2.00 9.83 -5.00
C VAL A 275 -2.09 9.41 -6.49
N VAL A 276 -1.72 10.30 -7.39
CA VAL A 276 -1.72 10.08 -8.84
C VAL A 276 -0.29 10.05 -9.41
N GLY A 277 0.51 11.05 -9.07
CA GLY A 277 1.88 11.22 -9.58
C GLY A 277 1.92 11.93 -10.92
N ALA A 278 1.15 13.01 -11.10
CA ALA A 278 1.11 13.81 -12.33
C ALA A 278 1.05 15.31 -12.01
N ALA A 279 1.31 16.16 -13.02
CA ALA A 279 1.47 17.61 -12.83
C ALA A 279 0.22 18.30 -12.26
N ALA A 280 -0.96 18.05 -12.82
CA ALA A 280 -2.19 18.72 -12.40
C ALA A 280 -2.64 18.33 -10.98
N PRO A 281 -2.67 17.02 -10.59
CA PRO A 281 -2.91 16.62 -9.22
C PRO A 281 -1.91 17.20 -8.22
N LEU A 282 -0.61 17.23 -8.56
CA LEU A 282 0.42 17.81 -7.70
C LEU A 282 0.25 19.32 -7.51
N ASP A 283 -0.05 20.07 -8.57
CA ASP A 283 -0.34 21.49 -8.48
C ASP A 283 -1.53 21.77 -7.56
N LEU A 284 -2.60 21.00 -7.71
CA LEU A 284 -3.79 21.09 -6.85
C LEU A 284 -3.46 20.78 -5.38
N ALA A 285 -2.74 19.69 -5.13
CA ALA A 285 -2.33 19.28 -3.78
C ALA A 285 -1.50 20.35 -3.07
N ILE A 286 -0.59 21.00 -3.80
CA ILE A 286 0.22 22.09 -3.26
C ILE A 286 -0.63 23.35 -2.98
N ARG A 287 -1.58 23.68 -3.87
CA ARG A 287 -2.37 24.92 -3.75
C ARG A 287 -3.47 24.85 -2.70
N CYS A 288 -3.99 23.65 -2.38
CA CYS A 288 -5.11 23.51 -1.46
C CYS A 288 -4.73 23.50 0.02
N VAL A 289 -3.45 23.30 0.38
CA VAL A 289 -3.01 23.31 1.79
C VAL A 289 -2.81 24.74 2.32
N ARG A 290 -2.85 24.92 3.64
CA ARG A 290 -2.57 26.19 4.32
C ARG A 290 -1.08 26.53 4.33
N LYS A 291 -0.71 27.74 4.74
CA LYS A 291 0.70 28.08 5.01
C LYS A 291 1.24 27.18 6.12
N GLY A 292 2.46 26.71 5.96
CA GLY A 292 3.10 25.74 6.86
C GLY A 292 2.50 24.33 6.78
N GLY A 293 1.55 24.08 5.85
CA GLY A 293 0.92 22.78 5.66
C GLY A 293 1.83 21.76 4.98
N GLN A 294 1.35 20.52 4.88
CA GLN A 294 2.11 19.38 4.37
C GLN A 294 1.50 18.83 3.08
N VAL A 295 2.36 18.35 2.19
CA VAL A 295 1.97 17.62 0.97
C VAL A 295 2.67 16.27 0.96
N ILE A 296 1.92 15.19 1.09
CA ILE A 296 2.43 13.83 1.05
C ILE A 296 2.32 13.30 -0.38
N LEU A 297 3.46 12.95 -0.97
CA LEU A 297 3.59 12.49 -2.34
C LEU A 297 3.61 10.97 -2.37
N VAL A 298 2.50 10.37 -2.75
CA VAL A 298 2.30 8.91 -2.82
C VAL A 298 2.29 8.44 -4.27
N GLY A 299 1.71 9.25 -5.16
CA GLY A 299 1.61 8.98 -6.58
C GLY A 299 2.97 8.96 -7.28
N ASN A 300 3.19 8.01 -8.21
CA ASN A 300 4.47 7.84 -8.91
C ASN A 300 4.26 7.42 -10.38
N LEU A 301 3.34 8.11 -11.07
CA LEU A 301 3.01 7.80 -12.46
C LEU A 301 4.05 8.39 -13.43
N GLN A 302 4.46 9.64 -13.22
CA GLN A 302 5.42 10.35 -14.08
C GLN A 302 6.79 10.47 -13.41
N PRO A 303 7.89 10.15 -14.12
CA PRO A 303 9.24 10.23 -13.53
C PRO A 303 9.70 11.67 -13.26
N ASN A 304 9.18 12.64 -14.01
CA ASN A 304 9.48 14.06 -13.87
C ASN A 304 8.18 14.84 -13.96
N THR A 305 7.91 15.66 -12.93
CA THR A 305 6.65 16.42 -12.81
C THR A 305 6.98 17.86 -12.43
N PRO A 306 6.59 18.88 -13.24
CA PRO A 306 6.71 20.28 -12.86
C PRO A 306 5.77 20.59 -11.71
N PHE A 307 6.19 21.48 -10.81
CA PHE A 307 5.36 21.94 -9.68
C PHE A 307 5.59 23.43 -9.39
N PRO A 308 4.67 24.13 -8.69
CA PRO A 308 4.76 25.55 -8.43
C PRO A 308 5.74 25.84 -7.28
N LEU A 309 7.04 25.85 -7.56
CA LEU A 309 8.10 26.05 -6.57
C LEU A 309 7.90 27.31 -5.72
N GLN A 310 7.48 28.43 -6.33
CA GLN A 310 7.26 29.68 -5.61
C GLN A 310 6.18 29.54 -4.51
N GLU A 311 5.09 28.81 -4.80
CA GLU A 311 4.04 28.52 -3.80
C GLU A 311 4.60 27.73 -2.61
N VAL A 312 5.46 26.75 -2.88
CA VAL A 312 6.09 25.95 -1.83
C VAL A 312 6.96 26.81 -0.93
N VAL A 313 7.83 27.63 -1.53
CA VAL A 313 8.80 28.48 -0.78
C VAL A 313 8.08 29.58 -0.01
N THR A 314 7.21 30.36 -0.66
CA THR A 314 6.57 31.54 -0.04
C THR A 314 5.55 31.19 1.03
N ARG A 315 5.04 29.94 1.02
CA ARG A 315 4.09 29.45 2.02
C ARG A 315 4.73 28.48 3.02
N GLN A 316 6.04 28.24 2.92
CA GLN A 316 6.81 27.37 3.80
C GLN A 316 6.18 25.96 3.91
N LEU A 317 5.85 25.36 2.76
CA LEU A 317 5.21 24.05 2.73
C LEU A 317 6.25 22.94 2.92
N THR A 318 5.83 21.85 3.57
CA THR A 318 6.60 20.60 3.64
C THR A 318 6.12 19.65 2.56
N LEU A 319 7.01 19.23 1.64
CA LEU A 319 6.73 18.16 0.67
C LEU A 319 7.47 16.90 1.11
N ARG A 320 6.73 15.79 1.30
CA ARG A 320 7.32 14.54 1.79
C ARG A 320 6.93 13.37 0.88
N GLY A 321 7.92 12.67 0.33
CA GLY A 321 7.70 11.45 -0.45
C GLY A 321 7.36 10.27 0.45
N SER A 322 6.37 9.48 0.06
CA SER A 322 6.00 8.21 0.69
C SER A 322 6.51 7.06 -0.18
N CYS A 323 7.37 6.22 0.39
CA CYS A 323 8.00 5.12 -0.34
C CYS A 323 7.65 3.78 0.31
N SER A 324 6.80 2.97 -0.33
CA SER A 324 6.40 1.66 0.19
C SER A 324 5.79 1.76 1.60
N CYS A 325 6.15 0.83 2.48
CA CYS A 325 5.76 0.80 3.88
C CYS A 325 6.94 0.32 4.74
N ALA A 326 6.89 0.58 6.04
CA ALA A 326 7.94 0.22 6.97
C ALA A 326 7.33 -0.22 8.31
N GLY A 327 6.75 -1.45 8.32
CA GLY A 327 6.18 -2.07 9.52
C GLY A 327 4.69 -1.93 9.73
N GLU A 328 3.95 -1.33 8.81
CA GLU A 328 2.50 -1.12 8.95
C GLU A 328 1.66 -2.38 8.71
N TYR A 329 2.24 -3.50 8.30
CA TYR A 329 1.49 -4.75 8.04
C TYR A 329 0.67 -5.28 9.21
N PRO A 330 1.16 -5.32 10.46
CA PRO A 330 0.34 -5.76 11.61
C PRO A 330 -0.89 -4.88 11.80
N GLU A 331 -0.74 -3.56 11.68
CA GLU A 331 -1.86 -2.64 11.74
C GLU A 331 -2.81 -2.83 10.55
N ALA A 332 -2.31 -2.97 9.35
CA ALA A 332 -3.11 -3.21 8.15
C ALA A 332 -3.99 -4.46 8.31
N ILE A 333 -3.41 -5.57 8.74
CA ILE A 333 -4.13 -6.84 9.00
C ILE A 333 -5.23 -6.64 10.05
N ARG A 334 -4.90 -6.00 11.18
CA ARG A 334 -5.85 -5.71 12.26
C ARG A 334 -7.02 -4.84 11.78
N ARG A 335 -6.72 -3.77 11.01
CA ARG A 335 -7.74 -2.83 10.52
C ARG A 335 -8.64 -3.44 9.43
N ILE A 336 -8.12 -4.32 8.60
CA ILE A 336 -8.93 -5.10 7.65
C ILE A 336 -9.82 -6.09 8.42
N GLN A 337 -9.27 -6.78 9.41
CA GLN A 337 -9.98 -7.79 10.19
C GLN A 337 -11.14 -7.19 10.98
N ASN A 338 -10.94 -6.05 11.64
CA ASN A 338 -11.97 -5.40 12.45
C ASN A 338 -12.93 -4.49 11.66
N GLY A 339 -12.69 -4.33 10.34
CA GLY A 339 -13.52 -3.54 9.44
C GLY A 339 -13.34 -2.03 9.53
N SER A 340 -12.36 -1.52 10.30
CA SER A 340 -12.05 -0.08 10.33
C SER A 340 -11.45 0.41 9.01
N ILE A 341 -10.89 -0.50 8.22
CA ILE A 341 -10.60 -0.31 6.79
C ILE A 341 -11.35 -1.38 6.00
N ARG A 342 -12.34 -0.96 5.24
CA ARG A 342 -13.22 -1.80 4.43
C ARG A 342 -12.58 -2.03 3.06
N VAL A 343 -12.24 -3.27 2.73
CA VAL A 343 -11.61 -3.62 1.45
C VAL A 343 -12.60 -4.24 0.45
N GLU A 344 -13.73 -4.76 0.91
CA GLU A 344 -14.74 -5.40 0.07
C GLU A 344 -15.29 -4.46 -1.03
N PRO A 345 -15.60 -3.17 -0.78
CA PRO A 345 -16.07 -2.27 -1.83
C PRO A 345 -15.01 -1.98 -2.89
N LEU A 346 -13.75 -2.29 -2.61
CA LEU A 346 -12.61 -2.06 -3.50
C LEU A 346 -12.29 -3.28 -4.37
N LEU A 347 -12.78 -4.47 -3.99
CA LEU A 347 -12.56 -5.72 -4.72
C LEU A 347 -13.53 -5.82 -5.90
N SER A 348 -13.03 -5.56 -7.11
CA SER A 348 -13.83 -5.58 -8.33
C SER A 348 -14.07 -7.00 -8.87
N ALA A 349 -13.09 -7.89 -8.72
CA ALA A 349 -13.19 -9.29 -9.15
C ALA A 349 -12.17 -10.20 -8.45
N VAL A 350 -12.52 -11.48 -8.35
CA VAL A 350 -11.61 -12.59 -8.07
C VAL A 350 -11.64 -13.50 -9.29
N ALA A 351 -10.47 -13.89 -9.81
CA ALA A 351 -10.38 -14.66 -11.04
C ALA A 351 -9.23 -15.68 -10.99
N PRO A 352 -9.29 -16.76 -11.79
CA PRO A 352 -8.19 -17.71 -11.94
C PRO A 352 -6.92 -17.02 -12.48
N LEU A 353 -5.74 -17.45 -12.00
CA LEU A 353 -4.45 -16.95 -12.51
C LEU A 353 -4.31 -17.15 -14.03
N ALA A 354 -4.91 -18.20 -14.57
CA ALA A 354 -4.92 -18.49 -16.01
C ALA A 354 -5.57 -17.39 -16.86
N GLU A 355 -6.51 -16.64 -16.28
CA GLU A 355 -7.19 -15.52 -16.95
C GLU A 355 -6.44 -14.19 -16.78
N GLY A 356 -5.34 -14.18 -16.05
CA GLY A 356 -4.64 -12.97 -15.61
C GLY A 356 -4.28 -12.02 -16.76
N ALA A 357 -3.80 -12.55 -17.91
CA ALA A 357 -3.47 -11.71 -19.07
C ALA A 357 -4.67 -10.86 -19.54
N GLY A 358 -5.87 -11.45 -19.58
CA GLY A 358 -7.10 -10.72 -19.93
C GLY A 358 -7.47 -9.65 -18.90
N TRP A 359 -7.29 -9.94 -17.62
CA TRP A 359 -7.56 -8.96 -16.55
C TRP A 359 -6.55 -7.81 -16.54
N PHE A 360 -5.28 -8.07 -16.84
CA PHE A 360 -4.28 -7.03 -17.05
C PHE A 360 -4.68 -6.08 -18.19
N GLN A 361 -5.14 -6.61 -19.33
CA GLN A 361 -5.57 -5.79 -20.45
C GLN A 361 -6.81 -4.94 -20.10
N ARG A 362 -7.80 -5.50 -19.40
CA ARG A 362 -9.01 -4.76 -18.96
C ARG A 362 -8.67 -3.62 -18.01
N LEU A 363 -7.76 -3.86 -17.05
CA LEU A 363 -7.29 -2.83 -16.13
C LEU A 363 -6.46 -1.75 -16.85
N TYR A 364 -5.64 -2.13 -17.82
CA TYR A 364 -4.86 -1.19 -18.64
C TYR A 364 -5.76 -0.28 -19.49
N ASP A 365 -6.79 -0.84 -20.10
CA ASP A 365 -7.76 -0.07 -20.90
C ASP A 365 -8.60 0.88 -20.04
N ASN A 366 -8.74 0.61 -18.75
CA ASN A 366 -9.45 1.41 -17.73
C ASN A 366 -10.86 1.89 -18.15
N LYS A 367 -11.58 1.08 -18.93
CA LYS A 367 -12.94 1.44 -19.44
C LYS A 367 -14.08 1.09 -18.48
N GLU A 368 -13.81 0.19 -17.52
CA GLU A 368 -14.84 -0.40 -16.66
C GLU A 368 -14.85 0.19 -15.24
N GLY A 369 -13.88 1.05 -14.91
CA GLY A 369 -13.75 1.65 -13.57
C GLY A 369 -13.33 0.64 -12.48
N LEU A 370 -12.66 -0.46 -12.87
CA LEU A 370 -12.16 -1.48 -11.95
C LEU A 370 -11.12 -0.88 -10.99
N LEU A 371 -11.14 -1.31 -9.72
CA LEU A 371 -10.19 -0.86 -8.70
C LEU A 371 -9.15 -1.93 -8.37
N LYS A 372 -9.58 -3.09 -7.89
CA LYS A 372 -8.71 -4.22 -7.55
C LYS A 372 -9.26 -5.52 -8.11
N VAL A 373 -8.39 -6.26 -8.78
CA VAL A 373 -8.62 -7.65 -9.19
C VAL A 373 -7.64 -8.53 -8.44
N VAL A 374 -8.12 -9.61 -7.86
CA VAL A 374 -7.32 -10.61 -7.16
C VAL A 374 -7.29 -11.87 -8.01
N LEU A 375 -6.09 -12.37 -8.30
CA LEU A 375 -5.88 -13.63 -9.00
C LEU A 375 -5.63 -14.78 -8.03
N THR A 376 -6.23 -15.94 -8.29
CA THR A 376 -6.11 -17.16 -7.47
C THR A 376 -5.45 -18.28 -8.28
N PRO A 377 -4.28 -18.80 -7.86
CA PRO A 377 -3.57 -19.84 -8.61
C PRO A 377 -4.27 -21.19 -8.64
N ASP A 378 -5.11 -21.49 -7.65
CA ASP A 378 -5.78 -22.78 -7.44
C ASP A 378 -7.20 -22.86 -8.05
N ALA A 379 -7.70 -21.84 -8.72
CA ALA A 379 -9.05 -21.83 -9.31
C ALA A 379 -9.08 -22.47 -10.69
#